data_3fe35ca769e8c925754c50b6fbe1c3dd
#
_entry.id   3fe35ca769e8c925754c50b6fbe1c3dd
#
_cell.length_a   1.000
_cell.length_b   1.000
_cell.length_c   1.000
_cell.angle_alpha   90.00
_cell.angle_beta   90.00
_cell.angle_gamma   90.00
#
_symmetry.space_group_name_H-M   'P 1'
#
loop_
_entity.id
_entity.type
_entity.pdbx_description
1 polymer ?
#
loop_
_entity_poly.entity_id
_entity_poly.type
_entity_poly.pdbx_seq_one_letter_code
_entity_poly.pdbx_strand_id
1 'polypeptide(L)'
;MTDKKTSWEAAGRAGLVLGGICIAYVLLGLLFTKMAGSGTAGIIVGNILSMLIWAAKLVACIWLMKVFMVKFSKANPDADNSDTYRFGVKTAFLSALVYSAFYLLYVLFINPDIFEESVAMLADNPMFTSDMMDQVESMIPKMPAISFFSNLIYCTLFGVIVSAIFARNIPSRNPFADTDSADEQEQ
;
A
#
# COMPACT_ATOMS: atom_id res chain seq x y z
N MET A 1 -17.64 -22.22 9.68
CA MET A 1 -17.81 -21.07 8.74
C MET A 1 -17.52 -19.78 9.49
N THR A 2 -16.39 -19.15 9.24
CA THR A 2 -16.05 -17.86 9.84
C THR A 2 -17.13 -16.84 9.45
N ASP A 3 -17.72 -16.15 10.42
CA ASP A 3 -18.76 -15.16 10.14
C ASP A 3 -18.17 -14.07 9.22
N LYS A 4 -18.71 -13.97 7.99
CA LYS A 4 -18.24 -13.01 6.96
C LYS A 4 -18.17 -11.59 7.49
N LYS A 5 -19.09 -11.20 8.38
CA LYS A 5 -19.14 -9.87 8.99
C LYS A 5 -17.94 -9.63 9.90
N THR A 6 -17.61 -10.58 10.75
CA THR A 6 -16.45 -10.49 11.68
C THR A 6 -15.13 -10.40 10.91
N SER A 7 -15.00 -11.14 9.79
CA SER A 7 -13.82 -11.07 8.92
C SER A 7 -13.64 -9.69 8.27
N TRP A 8 -14.72 -9.02 7.84
CA TRP A 8 -14.65 -7.68 7.26
C TRP A 8 -14.33 -6.60 8.30
N GLU A 9 -14.89 -6.69 9.49
CA GLU A 9 -14.59 -5.75 10.58
C GLU A 9 -13.14 -5.86 11.04
N ALA A 10 -12.62 -7.06 11.18
CA ALA A 10 -11.22 -7.30 11.51
C ALA A 10 -10.27 -6.79 10.40
N ALA A 11 -10.60 -7.07 9.13
CA ALA A 11 -9.83 -6.58 7.99
C ALA A 11 -9.89 -5.04 7.88
N GLY A 12 -11.04 -4.42 8.19
CA GLY A 12 -11.20 -2.97 8.23
C GLY A 12 -10.27 -2.31 9.25
N ARG A 13 -10.25 -2.81 10.48
CA ARG A 13 -9.35 -2.31 11.53
C ARG A 13 -7.88 -2.47 11.15
N ALA A 14 -7.51 -3.64 10.65
CA ALA A 14 -6.14 -3.91 10.19
C ALA A 14 -5.75 -3.00 9.01
N GLY A 15 -6.65 -2.82 8.04
CA GLY A 15 -6.45 -1.96 6.87
C GLY A 15 -6.29 -0.48 7.24
N LEU A 16 -7.08 0.01 8.21
CA LEU A 16 -6.92 1.38 8.73
C LEU A 16 -5.56 1.60 9.39
N VAL A 17 -5.07 0.63 10.16
CA VAL A 17 -3.75 0.73 10.80
C VAL A 17 -2.65 0.74 9.75
N LEU A 18 -2.68 -0.18 8.77
CA LEU A 18 -1.69 -0.20 7.69
C LEU A 18 -1.74 1.07 6.84
N GLY A 19 -2.94 1.51 6.45
CA GLY A 19 -3.14 2.76 5.71
C GLY A 19 -2.64 3.97 6.49
N GLY A 20 -2.91 4.03 7.79
CA GLY A 20 -2.42 5.08 8.70
C GLY A 20 -0.89 5.17 8.75
N ILE A 21 -0.19 4.04 8.72
CA ILE A 21 1.29 4.04 8.65
C ILE A 21 1.78 4.60 7.32
N CYS A 22 1.11 4.26 6.21
CA CYS A 22 1.45 4.83 4.91
C CYS A 22 1.21 6.35 4.88
N ILE A 23 0.15 6.83 5.52
CA ILE A 23 -0.14 8.27 5.69
C ILE A 23 0.92 8.95 6.55
N ALA A 24 1.26 8.37 7.70
CA ALA A 24 2.31 8.88 8.57
C ALA A 24 3.65 9.02 7.84
N TYR A 25 3.98 8.06 6.96
CA TYR A 25 5.16 8.13 6.10
C TYR A 25 5.14 9.36 5.18
N VAL A 26 4.01 9.66 4.52
CA VAL A 26 3.89 10.85 3.65
C VAL A 26 4.07 12.13 4.47
N LEU A 27 3.43 12.22 5.64
CA LEU A 27 3.53 13.38 6.51
C LEU A 27 4.95 13.58 7.05
N LEU A 28 5.64 12.50 7.43
CA LEU A 28 7.05 12.55 7.82
C LEU A 28 7.93 13.04 6.67
N GLY A 29 7.71 12.54 5.45
CA GLY A 29 8.42 13.00 4.26
C GLY A 29 8.32 14.51 4.06
N LEU A 30 7.12 15.07 4.23
CA LEU A 30 6.90 16.52 4.15
C LEU A 30 7.66 17.31 5.22
N LEU A 31 7.70 16.80 6.44
CA LEU A 31 8.46 17.44 7.53
C LEU A 31 9.94 17.45 7.20
N PHE A 32 10.48 16.34 6.71
CA PHE A 32 11.90 16.25 6.37
C PHE A 32 12.30 17.12 5.18
N THR A 33 11.43 17.22 4.16
CA THR A 33 11.67 18.11 3.01
C THR A 33 11.77 19.57 3.45
N LYS A 34 10.97 20.00 4.42
CA LYS A 34 11.03 21.36 4.99
C LYS A 34 12.26 21.59 5.88
N MET A 35 12.80 20.54 6.48
CA MET A 35 13.98 20.63 7.38
C MET A 35 15.29 20.46 6.61
N ALA A 36 15.30 19.79 5.46
CA ALA A 36 16.46 19.65 4.60
C ALA A 36 16.79 21.01 3.98
N GLY A 37 17.85 21.66 4.47
CA GLY A 37 18.28 22.96 3.95
C GLY A 37 18.64 22.90 2.47
N SER A 38 18.66 24.06 1.80
CA SER A 38 18.86 24.26 0.35
C SER A 38 20.30 24.01 -0.18
N GLY A 39 21.19 23.42 0.61
CA GLY A 39 22.57 23.11 0.21
C GLY A 39 22.74 21.69 -0.36
N THR A 40 23.78 21.49 -1.19
CA THR A 40 24.08 20.17 -1.81
C THR A 40 24.21 19.05 -0.76
N ALA A 41 24.79 19.32 0.41
CA ALA A 41 24.88 18.39 1.51
C ALA A 41 23.49 18.04 2.09
N GLY A 42 22.57 19.02 2.20
CA GLY A 42 21.21 18.82 2.65
C GLY A 42 20.40 17.92 1.69
N ILE A 43 20.60 18.07 0.39
CA ILE A 43 19.94 17.23 -0.62
C ILE A 43 20.40 15.79 -0.52
N ILE A 44 21.71 15.53 -0.36
CA ILE A 44 22.25 14.17 -0.25
C ILE A 44 21.73 13.50 1.04
N VAL A 45 21.79 14.19 2.17
CA VAL A 45 21.30 13.68 3.45
C VAL A 45 19.78 13.44 3.40
N GLY A 46 19.02 14.35 2.79
CA GLY A 46 17.58 14.22 2.59
C GLY A 46 17.22 12.99 1.78
N ASN A 47 17.92 12.70 0.68
CA ASN A 47 17.70 11.53 -0.15
C ASN A 47 18.00 10.22 0.58
N ILE A 48 19.10 10.15 1.31
CA ILE A 48 19.47 8.96 2.11
C ILE A 48 18.42 8.72 3.20
N LEU A 49 18.00 9.77 3.91
CA LEU A 49 17.00 9.68 4.96
C LEU A 49 15.64 9.23 4.39
N SER A 50 15.21 9.78 3.25
CA SER A 50 13.99 9.39 2.57
C SER A 50 14.01 7.90 2.16
N MET A 51 15.14 7.40 1.68
CA MET A 51 15.32 5.98 1.34
C MET A 51 15.23 5.09 2.59
N LEU A 52 15.85 5.48 3.69
CA LEU A 52 15.78 4.74 4.96
C LEU A 52 14.36 4.68 5.52
N ILE A 53 13.64 5.80 5.50
CA ILE A 53 12.24 5.88 5.96
C ILE A 53 11.34 5.05 5.04
N TRP A 54 11.58 5.06 3.73
CA TRP A 54 10.86 4.23 2.76
C TRP A 54 11.06 2.73 3.05
N ALA A 55 12.30 2.31 3.29
CA ALA A 55 12.62 0.93 3.64
C ALA A 55 11.97 0.52 4.98
N ALA A 56 12.04 1.39 6.00
CA ALA A 56 11.40 1.17 7.29
C ALA A 56 9.87 1.00 7.16
N LYS A 57 9.22 1.82 6.32
CA LYS A 57 7.79 1.69 6.00
C LYS A 57 7.49 0.32 5.39
N LEU A 58 8.27 -0.12 4.40
CA LEU A 58 8.06 -1.43 3.76
C LEU A 58 8.14 -2.58 4.78
N VAL A 59 9.21 -2.58 5.58
CA VAL A 59 9.40 -3.59 6.63
C VAL A 59 8.25 -3.57 7.63
N ALA A 60 7.82 -2.39 8.09
CA ALA A 60 6.72 -2.24 9.01
C ALA A 60 5.39 -2.74 8.42
N CYS A 61 5.08 -2.41 7.17
CA CYS A 61 3.86 -2.88 6.49
C CYS A 61 3.85 -4.41 6.35
N ILE A 62 4.97 -5.02 5.91
CA ILE A 62 5.10 -6.47 5.76
C ILE A 62 4.96 -7.16 7.13
N TRP A 63 5.66 -6.65 8.14
CA TRP A 63 5.62 -7.22 9.50
C TRP A 63 4.21 -7.14 10.11
N LEU A 64 3.56 -5.99 10.02
CA LEU A 64 2.20 -5.82 10.53
C LEU A 64 1.18 -6.68 9.78
N MET A 65 1.31 -6.80 8.48
CA MET A 65 0.46 -7.70 7.69
C MET A 65 0.56 -9.13 8.21
N LYS A 66 1.80 -9.63 8.44
CA LYS A 66 2.03 -10.94 9.06
C LYS A 66 1.37 -11.04 10.44
N VAL A 67 1.56 -10.03 11.30
CA VAL A 67 0.98 -10.02 12.66
C VAL A 67 -0.55 -10.09 12.61
N PHE A 68 -1.19 -9.34 11.72
CA PHE A 68 -2.65 -9.36 11.59
C PHE A 68 -3.16 -10.69 11.04
N MET A 69 -2.50 -11.28 10.06
CA MET A 69 -2.87 -12.60 9.52
C MET A 69 -2.71 -13.70 10.57
N VAL A 70 -1.61 -13.69 11.35
CA VAL A 70 -1.41 -14.64 12.44
C VAL A 70 -2.46 -14.46 13.54
N LYS A 71 -2.80 -13.21 13.91
CA LYS A 71 -3.86 -12.94 14.88
C LYS A 71 -5.22 -13.44 14.39
N PHE A 72 -5.52 -13.22 13.11
CA PHE A 72 -6.76 -13.70 12.50
C PHE A 72 -6.85 -15.23 12.55
N SER A 73 -5.80 -15.95 12.12
CA SER A 73 -5.73 -17.40 12.16
C SER A 73 -5.87 -17.96 13.58
N LYS A 74 -5.23 -17.32 14.58
CA LYS A 74 -5.37 -17.71 15.99
C LYS A 74 -6.77 -17.48 16.57
N ALA A 75 -7.43 -16.41 16.16
CA ALA A 75 -8.78 -16.07 16.62
C ALA A 75 -9.87 -16.93 15.95
N ASN A 76 -9.56 -17.54 14.82
CA ASN A 76 -10.48 -18.40 14.06
C ASN A 76 -9.82 -19.77 13.81
N PRO A 77 -9.95 -20.70 14.77
CA PRO A 77 -9.30 -22.03 14.68
C PRO A 77 -9.75 -22.87 13.48
N ASP A 78 -10.97 -22.62 13.00
CA ASP A 78 -11.59 -23.31 11.85
C ASP A 78 -11.24 -22.65 10.50
N ALA A 79 -10.49 -21.53 10.53
CA ALA A 79 -10.08 -20.85 9.29
C ALA A 79 -8.95 -21.64 8.62
N ASP A 80 -9.14 -21.93 7.34
CA ASP A 80 -8.13 -22.54 6.49
C ASP A 80 -7.13 -21.51 5.94
N ASN A 81 -6.16 -21.98 5.16
CA ASN A 81 -5.18 -21.10 4.50
C ASN A 81 -5.86 -20.14 3.50
N SER A 82 -6.94 -20.56 2.85
CA SER A 82 -7.72 -19.75 1.92
C SER A 82 -8.44 -18.62 2.65
N ASP A 83 -9.00 -18.86 3.83
CA ASP A 83 -9.65 -17.83 4.66
C ASP A 83 -8.62 -16.80 5.15
N THR A 84 -7.44 -17.27 5.57
CA THR A 84 -6.32 -16.40 5.98
C THR A 84 -5.83 -15.55 4.81
N TYR A 85 -5.72 -16.13 3.62
CA TYR A 85 -5.38 -15.39 2.39
C TYR A 85 -6.43 -14.33 2.06
N ARG A 86 -7.72 -14.71 2.05
CA ARG A 86 -8.84 -13.79 1.79
C ARG A 86 -8.89 -12.64 2.78
N PHE A 87 -8.60 -12.91 4.07
CA PHE A 87 -8.47 -11.87 5.08
C PHE A 87 -7.33 -10.90 4.73
N GLY A 88 -6.16 -11.42 4.36
CA GLY A 88 -5.02 -10.62 3.94
C GLY A 88 -5.33 -9.73 2.73
N VAL A 89 -5.98 -10.28 1.69
CA VAL A 89 -6.40 -9.52 0.50
C VAL A 89 -7.37 -8.38 0.86
N LYS A 90 -8.37 -8.65 1.70
CA LYS A 90 -9.31 -7.62 2.18
C LYS A 90 -8.58 -6.50 2.94
N THR A 91 -7.67 -6.88 3.82
CA THR A 91 -6.85 -5.94 4.60
C THR A 91 -5.99 -5.07 3.67
N ALA A 92 -5.34 -5.67 2.67
CA ALA A 92 -4.53 -4.97 1.68
C ALA A 92 -5.36 -3.96 0.87
N PHE A 93 -6.52 -4.39 0.36
CA PHE A 93 -7.41 -3.53 -0.40
C PHE A 93 -7.90 -2.32 0.42
N LEU A 94 -8.35 -2.57 1.66
CA LEU A 94 -8.83 -1.49 2.53
C LEU A 94 -7.70 -0.53 2.93
N SER A 95 -6.49 -1.03 3.18
CA SER A 95 -5.31 -0.21 3.42
C SER A 95 -4.96 0.64 2.20
N ALA A 96 -4.97 0.03 1.00
CA ALA A 96 -4.71 0.72 -0.25
C ALA A 96 -5.74 1.83 -0.52
N LEU A 97 -7.02 1.55 -0.25
CA LEU A 97 -8.10 2.53 -0.41
C LEU A 97 -7.90 3.74 0.51
N VAL A 98 -7.62 3.50 1.80
CA VAL A 98 -7.37 4.56 2.78
C VAL A 98 -6.17 5.42 2.37
N TYR A 99 -5.07 4.78 2.00
CA TYR A 99 -3.87 5.49 1.55
C TYR A 99 -4.10 6.28 0.26
N SER A 100 -4.74 5.69 -0.75
CA SER A 100 -5.01 6.35 -2.04
C SER A 100 -5.96 7.53 -1.89
N ALA A 101 -7.00 7.40 -1.03
CA ALA A 101 -7.92 8.49 -0.73
C ALA A 101 -7.18 9.65 -0.03
N PHE A 102 -6.33 9.35 0.94
CA PHE A 102 -5.50 10.37 1.58
C PHE A 102 -4.56 11.05 0.58
N TYR A 103 -3.89 10.27 -0.29
CA TYR A 103 -2.98 10.83 -1.29
C TYR A 103 -3.71 11.72 -2.28
N LEU A 104 -4.93 11.36 -2.68
CA LEU A 104 -5.78 12.23 -3.51
C LEU A 104 -6.07 13.56 -2.82
N LEU A 105 -6.47 13.53 -1.53
CA LEU A 105 -6.70 14.75 -0.74
C LEU A 105 -5.41 15.56 -0.59
N TYR A 106 -4.28 14.90 -0.39
CA TYR A 106 -2.97 15.54 -0.30
C TYR A 106 -2.64 16.34 -1.56
N VAL A 107 -2.82 15.73 -2.75
CA VAL A 107 -2.54 16.36 -4.04
C VAL A 107 -3.52 17.50 -4.34
N LEU A 108 -4.80 17.35 -3.97
CA LEU A 108 -5.80 18.37 -4.29
C LEU A 108 -5.78 19.60 -3.36
N PHE A 109 -5.37 19.40 -2.08
CA PHE A 109 -5.53 20.45 -1.05
C PHE A 109 -4.23 20.87 -0.37
N ILE A 110 -3.23 19.97 -0.28
CA ILE A 110 -1.99 20.27 0.47
C ILE A 110 -0.87 20.67 -0.48
N ASN A 111 -0.73 19.99 -1.60
CA ASN A 111 0.29 20.28 -2.60
C ASN A 111 -0.30 20.14 -4.02
N PRO A 112 -1.15 21.09 -4.45
CA PRO A 112 -1.78 21.04 -5.77
C PRO A 112 -0.78 21.18 -6.92
N ASP A 113 0.33 21.87 -6.70
CA ASP A 113 1.31 22.20 -7.73
C ASP A 113 2.35 21.08 -7.94
N ILE A 114 2.26 19.96 -7.19
CA ILE A 114 3.25 18.86 -7.22
C ILE A 114 3.49 18.29 -8.62
N PHE A 115 2.46 18.27 -9.46
CA PHE A 115 2.59 17.76 -10.83
C PHE A 115 3.20 18.79 -11.76
N GLU A 116 2.83 20.06 -11.59
CA GLU A 116 3.42 21.16 -12.36
C GLU A 116 4.92 21.31 -12.06
N GLU A 117 5.30 21.26 -10.78
CA GLU A 117 6.69 21.24 -10.36
C GLU A 117 7.46 20.05 -10.95
N SER A 118 6.84 18.85 -10.97
CA SER A 118 7.44 17.64 -11.52
C SER A 118 7.65 17.76 -13.04
N VAL A 119 6.71 18.35 -13.75
CA VAL A 119 6.78 18.59 -15.20
C VAL A 119 7.83 19.66 -15.52
N ALA A 120 7.88 20.73 -14.72
CA ALA A 120 8.91 21.77 -14.89
C ALA A 120 10.33 21.19 -14.75
N MET A 121 10.56 20.25 -13.83
CA MET A 121 11.84 19.55 -13.71
C MET A 121 12.17 18.69 -14.94
N LEU A 122 11.17 18.17 -15.65
CA LEU A 122 11.37 17.40 -16.88
C LEU A 122 11.69 18.31 -18.07
N ALA A 123 11.20 19.55 -18.10
CA ALA A 123 11.45 20.52 -19.15
C ALA A 123 12.95 20.88 -19.29
N ASP A 124 13.68 20.83 -18.18
CA ASP A 124 15.14 21.08 -18.19
C ASP A 124 15.94 19.89 -18.73
N ASN A 125 15.31 18.76 -19.01
CA ASN A 125 15.98 17.57 -19.49
C ASN A 125 15.99 17.55 -21.04
N PRO A 126 17.17 17.57 -21.70
CA PRO A 126 17.29 17.63 -23.15
C PRO A 126 16.74 16.42 -23.92
N MET A 127 16.33 15.37 -23.20
CA MET A 127 15.67 14.19 -23.81
C MET A 127 14.19 14.43 -24.12
N PHE A 128 13.56 15.47 -23.54
CA PHE A 128 12.15 15.79 -23.77
C PHE A 128 12.02 16.84 -24.86
N THR A 129 11.29 16.50 -25.93
CA THR A 129 10.94 17.44 -27.00
C THR A 129 9.75 18.30 -26.59
N SER A 130 9.55 19.45 -27.25
CA SER A 130 8.39 20.33 -27.05
C SER A 130 7.07 19.56 -27.17
N ASP A 131 6.92 18.71 -28.19
CA ASP A 131 5.72 17.94 -28.44
C ASP A 131 5.42 16.94 -27.31
N MET A 132 6.48 16.36 -26.70
CA MET A 132 6.33 15.48 -25.52
C MET A 132 5.90 16.28 -24.30
N MET A 133 6.43 17.49 -24.12
CA MET A 133 6.05 18.38 -23.02
C MET A 133 4.59 18.79 -23.12
N ASP A 134 4.12 19.20 -24.29
CA ASP A 134 2.70 19.57 -24.52
C ASP A 134 1.76 18.41 -24.18
N GLN A 135 2.14 17.16 -24.50
CA GLN A 135 1.37 15.98 -24.13
C GLN A 135 1.33 15.77 -22.62
N VAL A 136 2.47 15.91 -21.93
CA VAL A 136 2.56 15.74 -20.47
C VAL A 136 1.74 16.84 -19.78
N GLU A 137 1.86 18.10 -20.19
CA GLU A 137 1.07 19.22 -19.65
C GLU A 137 -0.45 19.00 -19.82
N SER A 138 -0.87 18.48 -20.96
CA SER A 138 -2.29 18.16 -21.20
C SER A 138 -2.85 17.08 -20.25
N MET A 139 -1.97 16.30 -19.61
CA MET A 139 -2.35 15.25 -18.67
C MET A 139 -2.39 15.75 -17.22
N ILE A 140 -1.81 16.91 -16.87
CA ILE A 140 -1.76 17.44 -15.50
C ILE A 140 -3.13 17.43 -14.83
N PRO A 141 -4.22 17.90 -15.45
CA PRO A 141 -5.54 17.89 -14.81
C PRO A 141 -6.08 16.49 -14.45
N LYS A 142 -5.57 15.45 -15.13
CA LYS A 142 -5.95 14.06 -14.90
C LYS A 142 -5.05 13.33 -13.91
N MET A 143 -3.87 13.88 -13.60
CA MET A 143 -2.86 13.26 -12.74
C MET A 143 -3.37 12.90 -11.34
N PRO A 144 -4.20 13.71 -10.65
CA PRO A 144 -4.76 13.30 -9.36
C PRO A 144 -5.55 11.98 -9.42
N ALA A 145 -6.41 11.82 -10.43
CA ALA A 145 -7.19 10.60 -10.61
C ALA A 145 -6.29 9.41 -11.00
N ILE A 146 -5.35 9.61 -11.92
CA ILE A 146 -4.38 8.59 -12.32
C ILE A 146 -3.57 8.12 -11.10
N SER A 147 -3.09 9.03 -10.27
CA SER A 147 -2.33 8.72 -9.07
C SER A 147 -3.16 7.95 -8.04
N PHE A 148 -4.44 8.30 -7.87
CA PHE A 148 -5.35 7.56 -6.99
C PHE A 148 -5.46 6.09 -7.42
N PHE A 149 -5.81 5.84 -8.69
CA PHE A 149 -5.98 4.48 -9.19
C PHE A 149 -4.67 3.71 -9.24
N SER A 150 -3.57 4.35 -9.64
CA SER A 150 -2.24 3.71 -9.66
C SER A 150 -1.81 3.27 -8.26
N ASN A 151 -1.95 4.13 -7.26
CA ASN A 151 -1.65 3.78 -5.87
C ASN A 151 -2.55 2.66 -5.35
N LEU A 152 -3.86 2.72 -5.65
CA LEU A 152 -4.82 1.70 -5.24
C LEU A 152 -4.44 0.33 -5.81
N ILE A 153 -4.17 0.25 -7.12
CA ILE A 153 -3.80 -0.98 -7.80
C ILE A 153 -2.45 -1.50 -7.28
N TYR A 154 -1.43 -0.64 -7.26
CA TYR A 154 -0.09 -1.02 -6.83
C TYR A 154 -0.06 -1.55 -5.39
N CYS A 155 -0.65 -0.82 -4.45
CA CYS A 155 -0.68 -1.23 -3.04
C CYS A 155 -1.51 -2.49 -2.83
N THR A 156 -2.63 -2.64 -3.56
CA THR A 156 -3.46 -3.86 -3.50
C THR A 156 -2.69 -5.07 -4.03
N LEU A 157 -2.07 -4.96 -5.21
CA LEU A 157 -1.29 -6.06 -5.80
C LEU A 157 -0.12 -6.46 -4.90
N PHE A 158 0.61 -5.50 -4.36
CA PHE A 158 1.68 -5.76 -3.40
C PHE A 158 1.15 -6.53 -2.17
N GLY A 159 0.04 -6.08 -1.61
CA GLY A 159 -0.58 -6.74 -0.46
C GLY A 159 -1.13 -8.14 -0.78
N VAL A 160 -1.66 -8.37 -1.99
CA VAL A 160 -2.07 -9.70 -2.46
C VAL A 160 -0.89 -10.67 -2.49
N ILE A 161 0.25 -10.24 -3.04
CA ILE A 161 1.48 -11.06 -3.08
C ILE A 161 1.96 -11.40 -1.68
N VAL A 162 2.04 -10.39 -0.80
CA VAL A 162 2.45 -10.58 0.61
C VAL A 162 1.50 -11.53 1.34
N SER A 163 0.19 -11.39 1.10
CA SER A 163 -0.84 -12.25 1.69
C SER A 163 -0.70 -13.70 1.23
N ALA A 164 -0.40 -13.92 -0.05
CA ALA A 164 -0.19 -15.27 -0.60
C ALA A 164 1.02 -15.95 0.03
N ILE A 165 2.12 -15.20 0.21
CA ILE A 165 3.35 -15.72 0.86
C ILE A 165 3.06 -16.11 2.31
N PHE A 166 2.38 -15.25 3.07
CA PHE A 166 2.13 -15.51 4.48
C PHE A 166 1.06 -16.57 4.71
N ALA A 167 0.01 -16.63 3.90
CA ALA A 167 -1.02 -17.66 4.03
C ALA A 167 -0.43 -19.07 3.90
N ARG A 168 0.58 -19.25 3.03
CA ARG A 168 1.28 -20.54 2.88
C ARG A 168 2.18 -20.90 4.07
N ASN A 169 2.69 -19.89 4.79
CA ASN A 169 3.65 -20.07 5.88
C ASN A 169 2.99 -20.07 7.27
N ILE A 170 1.71 -19.69 7.37
CA ILE A 170 0.94 -19.75 8.61
C ILE A 170 0.28 -21.13 8.66
N PRO A 171 0.70 -22.04 9.59
CA PRO A 171 0.12 -23.36 9.67
C PRO A 171 -1.37 -23.24 10.00
N SER A 172 -2.22 -23.90 9.19
CA SER A 172 -3.62 -24.10 9.55
C SER A 172 -3.67 -24.98 10.80
N ARG A 173 -4.56 -24.65 11.72
CA ARG A 173 -4.69 -25.43 12.97
C ARG A 173 -5.39 -26.77 12.73
N ASN A 174 -6.04 -26.93 11.59
CA ASN A 174 -6.65 -28.18 11.13
C ASN A 174 -5.96 -28.63 9.83
N PRO A 175 -4.83 -29.44 9.93
CA PRO A 175 -4.09 -29.89 8.76
C PRO A 175 -4.88 -30.86 7.85
N PHE A 176 -6.05 -31.33 8.28
CA PHE A 176 -6.90 -32.26 7.54
C PHE A 176 -8.13 -31.61 6.90
N ALA A 177 -8.39 -30.30 7.13
CA ALA A 177 -9.55 -29.62 6.55
C ALA A 177 -9.52 -29.58 5.01
N ASP A 178 -8.33 -29.61 4.41
CA ASP A 178 -8.16 -29.61 2.94
C ASP A 178 -8.41 -31.01 2.32
N THR A 179 -8.36 -32.11 3.10
CA THR A 179 -8.63 -33.47 2.65
C THR A 179 -10.12 -33.77 2.60
N ASP A 180 -10.90 -33.26 3.57
CA ASP A 180 -12.34 -33.52 3.63
C ASP A 180 -13.10 -32.87 2.47
N SER A 181 -12.60 -31.75 1.94
CA SER A 181 -13.20 -31.07 0.77
C SER A 181 -12.87 -31.71 -0.57
N ALA A 182 -11.83 -32.55 -0.67
CA ALA A 182 -11.49 -33.30 -1.87
C ALA A 182 -12.38 -34.53 -2.04
N ASP A 183 -12.73 -35.20 -0.93
CA ASP A 183 -13.56 -36.41 -0.94
C ASP A 183 -15.04 -36.13 -1.21
N GLU A 184 -15.53 -34.91 -0.94
CA GLU A 184 -16.92 -34.51 -1.28
C GLU A 184 -17.10 -34.15 -2.76
N GLN A 185 -16.04 -33.96 -3.53
CA GLN A 185 -16.11 -33.68 -4.98
C GLN A 185 -16.03 -34.95 -5.85
N GLU A 186 -15.73 -36.10 -5.28
CA GLU A 186 -15.67 -37.39 -5.99
C GLU A 186 -16.91 -38.29 -5.78
N GLN A 187 -17.95 -37.83 -5.07
CA GLN A 187 -19.25 -38.48 -4.94
C GLN A 187 -20.34 -37.76 -5.74
#